data_73be8c9be36c6ac881a96d4377dcc5e2
#
_entry.id   73be8c9be36c6ac881a96d4377dcc5e2
#
_cell.length_a   1.000
_cell.length_b   1.000
_cell.length_c   1.000
_cell.angle_alpha   90.00
_cell.angle_beta   90.00
_cell.angle_gamma   90.00
#
_symmetry.space_group_name_H-M   'P 1'
#
loop_
_entity.id
_entity.type
_entity.pdbx_description
1 polymer ?
#
loop_
_entity_poly.entity_id
_entity_poly.type
_entity_poly.pdbx_seq_one_letter_code
_entity_poly.pdbx_strand_id
1 'polypeptide(L)'
;QRQMCIRDREEEDISEEDIRMMADAGSEKGVIAAEENEMIQNVFAFNDWTAEEIMTHRTELQLLWERDSLDSWKQTIRQTPHRYYPICGEHTDDILGVLDTRKLFAVAEQTKECVMKTAVVPAFFIPSTAKANDVFHSMRKAGQSYAIVLDEFGGTDGVLTMLDLMERLVGSLDEAADASELQEENGIYRIAGNCELERMEETLRMQLPETDATTAGGWIVEQLGRIPHTGETLLLHGYQ
;
A
#
# COMPACT_ATOMS: atom_id res chain seq x y z
N GLN A 1 64.06 1.73 -24.59
CA GLN A 1 63.09 1.10 -23.70
C GLN A 1 62.03 2.15 -23.36
N ARG A 2 60.85 2.06 -23.99
CA ARG A 2 59.68 2.86 -23.61
C ARG A 2 58.94 2.09 -22.53
N GLN A 3 58.99 2.58 -21.30
CA GLN A 3 58.11 2.16 -20.22
C GLN A 3 56.69 2.70 -20.53
N MET A 4 55.80 1.82 -20.86
CA MET A 4 54.37 2.08 -21.00
C MET A 4 53.77 2.05 -19.59
N CYS A 5 53.50 3.21 -19.01
CA CYS A 5 52.69 3.32 -17.79
C CYS A 5 51.29 2.87 -18.11
N ILE A 6 50.93 1.69 -17.68
CA ILE A 6 49.54 1.26 -17.56
C ILE A 6 48.97 2.12 -16.42
N ARG A 7 48.15 3.11 -16.77
CA ARG A 7 47.38 3.87 -15.83
C ARG A 7 46.33 2.86 -15.32
N ASP A 8 46.44 2.44 -14.08
CA ASP A 8 45.35 1.77 -13.35
C ASP A 8 44.15 2.69 -13.48
N ARG A 9 43.14 2.28 -14.24
CA ARG A 9 41.80 2.81 -14.08
C ARG A 9 41.32 2.22 -12.76
N GLU A 10 41.26 3.03 -11.73
CA GLU A 10 40.32 2.78 -10.64
C GLU A 10 39.00 2.50 -11.31
N GLU A 11 38.46 1.29 -11.20
CA GLU A 11 37.12 0.97 -11.52
C GLU A 11 36.28 1.83 -10.55
N GLU A 12 35.77 2.93 -11.03
CA GLU A 12 34.75 3.69 -10.30
C GLU A 12 33.58 2.71 -10.11
N ASP A 13 33.41 2.17 -8.91
CA ASP A 13 32.30 1.34 -8.54
C ASP A 13 31.05 2.19 -8.74
N ILE A 14 30.22 1.82 -9.72
CA ILE A 14 28.95 2.50 -10.01
C ILE A 14 28.04 2.27 -8.79
N SER A 15 27.70 3.35 -8.12
CA SER A 15 26.78 3.34 -6.97
C SER A 15 25.33 3.29 -7.43
N GLU A 16 24.43 2.94 -6.51
CA GLU A 16 22.98 3.03 -6.74
C GLU A 16 22.55 4.44 -7.13
N GLU A 17 23.16 5.45 -6.48
CA GLU A 17 22.89 6.86 -6.73
C GLU A 17 23.27 7.28 -8.15
N ASP A 18 24.39 6.74 -8.68
CA ASP A 18 24.79 6.97 -10.07
C ASP A 18 23.77 6.40 -11.07
N ILE A 19 23.19 5.23 -10.76
CA ILE A 19 22.15 4.62 -11.59
C ILE A 19 20.86 5.43 -11.53
N ARG A 20 20.46 5.91 -10.36
CA ARG A 20 19.30 6.81 -10.19
C ARG A 20 19.46 8.09 -11.01
N MET A 21 20.60 8.77 -10.90
CA MET A 21 20.89 9.99 -11.68
C MET A 21 20.90 9.72 -13.19
N MET A 22 21.38 8.55 -13.63
CA MET A 22 21.32 8.17 -15.05
C MET A 22 19.89 7.97 -15.54
N ALA A 23 19.00 7.37 -14.71
CA ALA A 23 17.60 7.17 -15.03
C ALA A 23 16.86 8.51 -15.14
N ASP A 24 17.08 9.43 -14.18
CA ASP A 24 16.53 10.78 -14.20
C ASP A 24 16.96 11.56 -15.45
N ALA A 25 18.27 11.56 -15.77
CA ALA A 25 18.80 12.20 -16.97
C ALA A 25 18.27 11.56 -18.27
N GLY A 26 17.94 10.26 -18.23
CA GLY A 26 17.27 9.55 -19.34
C GLY A 26 15.86 10.02 -19.53
N SER A 27 15.12 10.22 -18.44
CA SER A 27 13.75 10.71 -18.44
C SER A 27 13.66 12.17 -18.94
N GLU A 28 14.53 13.05 -18.45
CA GLU A 28 14.59 14.46 -18.91
C GLU A 28 14.87 14.58 -20.42
N LYS A 29 15.63 13.63 -20.99
CA LYS A 29 15.91 13.59 -22.44
C LYS A 29 14.84 12.87 -23.26
N GLY A 30 13.79 12.33 -22.62
CA GLY A 30 12.73 11.57 -23.27
C GLY A 30 13.17 10.21 -23.83
N VAL A 31 14.28 9.63 -23.30
CA VAL A 31 14.75 8.28 -23.65
C VAL A 31 14.02 7.23 -22.81
N ILE A 32 13.66 7.59 -21.58
CA ILE A 32 12.91 6.78 -20.62
C ILE A 32 11.60 7.53 -20.35
N ALA A 33 10.46 6.85 -20.33
CA ALA A 33 9.19 7.46 -19.93
C ALA A 33 9.19 7.81 -18.44
N ALA A 34 8.38 8.78 -18.02
CA ALA A 34 8.31 9.20 -16.62
C ALA A 34 7.92 8.03 -15.72
N GLU A 35 6.91 7.24 -16.13
CA GLU A 35 6.44 6.05 -15.41
C GLU A 35 7.53 4.96 -15.31
N GLU A 36 8.33 4.80 -16.37
CA GLU A 36 9.47 3.84 -16.33
C GLU A 36 10.56 4.31 -15.36
N ASN A 37 10.83 5.62 -15.29
CA ASN A 37 11.76 6.17 -14.32
C ASN A 37 11.27 5.99 -12.90
N GLU A 38 9.99 6.26 -12.64
CA GLU A 38 9.36 6.05 -11.33
C GLU A 38 9.50 4.58 -10.89
N MET A 39 9.21 3.62 -11.77
CA MET A 39 9.41 2.19 -11.46
C MET A 39 10.86 1.88 -11.08
N ILE A 40 11.84 2.48 -11.76
CA ILE A 40 13.27 2.30 -11.43
C ILE A 40 13.57 2.84 -10.03
N GLN A 41 13.06 4.02 -9.69
CA GLN A 41 13.22 4.62 -8.35
C GLN A 41 12.56 3.75 -7.28
N ASN A 42 11.34 3.26 -7.56
CA ASN A 42 10.59 2.38 -6.67
C ASN A 42 11.31 1.04 -6.41
N VAL A 43 11.99 0.46 -7.41
CA VAL A 43 12.78 -0.77 -7.22
C VAL A 43 13.90 -0.57 -6.20
N PHE A 44 14.56 0.57 -6.21
CA PHE A 44 15.59 0.89 -5.23
C PHE A 44 14.99 1.12 -3.84
N ALA A 45 13.93 1.94 -3.76
CA ALA A 45 13.24 2.25 -2.52
C ALA A 45 12.63 0.98 -1.87
N PHE A 46 12.23 -0.01 -2.67
CA PHE A 46 11.64 -1.26 -2.21
C PHE A 46 12.52 -2.06 -1.24
N ASN A 47 13.83 -1.91 -1.35
CA ASN A 47 14.78 -2.54 -0.44
C ASN A 47 14.80 -1.88 0.95
N ASP A 48 14.39 -0.62 1.03
CA ASP A 48 14.44 0.18 2.25
C ASP A 48 13.12 0.13 3.03
N TRP A 49 11.99 -0.06 2.35
CA TRP A 49 10.68 -0.15 2.99
C TRP A 49 10.55 -1.37 3.91
N THR A 50 9.80 -1.17 4.98
CA THR A 50 9.43 -2.22 5.94
C THR A 50 7.99 -2.68 5.69
N ALA A 51 7.62 -3.83 6.26
CA ALA A 51 6.25 -4.34 6.19
C ALA A 51 5.25 -3.35 6.81
N GLU A 52 5.62 -2.66 7.89
CA GLU A 52 4.82 -1.64 8.57
C GLU A 52 4.47 -0.46 7.65
N GLU A 53 5.41 -0.04 6.80
CA GLU A 53 5.21 1.09 5.88
C GLU A 53 4.30 0.76 4.68
N ILE A 54 4.05 -0.53 4.44
CA ILE A 54 3.25 -1.00 3.29
C ILE A 54 1.92 -1.60 3.72
N MET A 55 1.83 -2.16 4.93
CA MET A 55 0.66 -2.91 5.40
C MET A 55 -0.60 -2.05 5.50
N THR A 56 -1.76 -2.70 5.42
CA THR A 56 -3.00 -2.14 5.93
C THR A 56 -3.02 -2.30 7.45
N HIS A 57 -3.07 -1.19 8.16
CA HIS A 57 -3.00 -1.16 9.62
C HIS A 57 -4.23 -1.80 10.27
N ARG A 58 -4.06 -2.41 11.44
CA ARG A 58 -5.12 -3.13 12.19
C ARG A 58 -6.41 -2.36 12.42
N THR A 59 -6.35 -1.01 12.48
CA THR A 59 -7.54 -0.15 12.66
C THR A 59 -8.45 -0.12 11.43
N GLU A 60 -7.94 -0.49 10.27
CA GLU A 60 -8.66 -0.51 9.00
C GLU A 60 -9.09 -1.91 8.59
N LEU A 61 -8.65 -2.93 9.34
CA LEU A 61 -8.93 -4.32 9.01
C LEU A 61 -10.40 -4.70 9.26
N GLN A 62 -10.94 -5.44 8.31
CA GLN A 62 -12.20 -6.16 8.50
C GLN A 62 -11.91 -7.57 8.98
N LEU A 63 -12.26 -7.84 10.24
CA LEU A 63 -12.03 -9.12 10.90
C LEU A 63 -13.31 -9.96 10.92
N LEU A 64 -13.16 -11.27 10.86
CA LEU A 64 -14.23 -12.23 11.10
C LEU A 64 -13.99 -12.93 12.44
N TRP A 65 -15.05 -13.16 13.20
CA TRP A 65 -14.93 -13.79 14.51
C TRP A 65 -15.39 -15.25 14.45
N GLU A 66 -14.65 -16.15 15.07
CA GLU A 66 -15.02 -17.56 15.13
C GLU A 66 -16.42 -17.77 15.75
N ARG A 67 -16.78 -16.97 16.73
CA ARG A 67 -18.09 -17.03 17.41
C ARG A 67 -19.27 -16.64 16.52
N ASP A 68 -19.05 -15.87 15.45
CA ASP A 68 -20.08 -15.37 14.59
C ASP A 68 -20.63 -16.45 13.65
N SER A 69 -21.87 -16.28 13.21
CA SER A 69 -22.48 -17.17 12.23
C SER A 69 -21.91 -16.97 10.82
N LEU A 70 -22.03 -17.99 9.97
CA LEU A 70 -21.64 -17.88 8.56
C LEU A 70 -22.40 -16.77 7.83
N ASP A 71 -23.66 -16.52 8.20
CA ASP A 71 -24.47 -15.46 7.59
C ASP A 71 -23.96 -14.07 7.99
N SER A 72 -23.49 -13.90 9.23
CA SER A 72 -22.79 -12.68 9.66
C SER A 72 -21.52 -12.45 8.85
N TRP A 73 -20.69 -13.48 8.64
CA TRP A 73 -19.51 -13.39 7.78
C TRP A 73 -19.85 -12.97 6.36
N LYS A 74 -20.89 -13.59 5.77
CA LYS A 74 -21.35 -13.22 4.42
C LYS A 74 -21.85 -11.78 4.35
N GLN A 75 -22.46 -11.28 5.42
CA GLN A 75 -22.90 -9.88 5.49
C GLN A 75 -21.72 -8.93 5.52
N THR A 76 -20.70 -9.18 6.34
CA THR A 76 -19.45 -8.41 6.37
C THR A 76 -18.77 -8.38 5.00
N ILE A 77 -18.64 -9.55 4.36
CA ILE A 77 -18.02 -9.67 3.03
C ILE A 77 -18.78 -8.89 1.95
N ARG A 78 -20.11 -8.77 2.06
CA ARG A 78 -20.91 -7.98 1.11
C ARG A 78 -20.78 -6.48 1.32
N GLN A 79 -20.56 -6.04 2.56
CA GLN A 79 -20.44 -4.62 2.91
C GLN A 79 -19.07 -4.07 2.58
N THR A 80 -18.04 -4.87 2.77
CA THR A 80 -16.63 -4.51 2.53
C THR A 80 -15.95 -5.62 1.74
N PRO A 81 -16.07 -5.64 0.40
CA PRO A 81 -15.62 -6.75 -0.43
C PRO A 81 -14.09 -6.80 -0.52
N HIS A 82 -13.49 -7.63 0.32
CA HIS A 82 -12.06 -7.96 0.23
C HIS A 82 -11.88 -9.43 -0.19
N ARG A 83 -10.69 -9.76 -0.62
CA ARG A 83 -10.36 -11.14 -0.94
C ARG A 83 -10.03 -11.97 0.30
N TYR A 84 -9.34 -11.37 1.26
CA TYR A 84 -8.84 -12.03 2.45
C TYR A 84 -9.42 -11.40 3.71
N TYR A 85 -9.85 -12.24 4.64
CA TYR A 85 -10.33 -11.82 5.95
C TYR A 85 -9.64 -12.64 7.03
N PRO A 86 -8.90 -12.02 7.96
CA PRO A 86 -8.43 -12.71 9.15
C PRO A 86 -9.59 -13.22 9.97
N ILE A 87 -9.51 -14.43 10.47
CA ILE A 87 -10.47 -15.02 11.41
C ILE A 87 -9.84 -15.00 12.79
N CYS A 88 -10.48 -14.30 13.71
CA CYS A 88 -10.03 -14.18 15.09
C CYS A 88 -10.85 -15.10 16.01
N GLY A 89 -10.19 -15.62 17.03
CA GLY A 89 -10.78 -16.35 18.13
C GLY A 89 -11.45 -15.41 19.14
N GLU A 90 -10.91 -15.33 20.36
CA GLU A 90 -11.46 -14.49 21.42
C GLU A 90 -10.97 -13.02 21.32
N HIS A 91 -9.75 -12.80 20.85
CA HIS A 91 -9.09 -11.49 20.74
C HIS A 91 -8.63 -11.23 19.30
N THR A 92 -8.37 -9.97 18.96
CA THR A 92 -7.88 -9.52 17.65
C THR A 92 -6.53 -10.13 17.28
N ASP A 93 -5.72 -10.44 18.30
CA ASP A 93 -4.38 -11.04 18.10
C ASP A 93 -4.41 -12.57 18.01
N ASP A 94 -5.56 -13.19 18.32
CA ASP A 94 -5.76 -14.64 18.22
C ASP A 94 -6.23 -15.03 16.80
N ILE A 95 -5.31 -15.01 15.86
CA ILE A 95 -5.59 -15.31 14.45
C ILE A 95 -5.62 -16.83 14.20
N LEU A 96 -6.80 -17.38 13.99
CA LEU A 96 -7.03 -18.80 13.72
C LEU A 96 -6.70 -19.18 12.27
N GLY A 97 -6.76 -18.23 11.36
CA GLY A 97 -6.52 -18.41 9.95
C GLY A 97 -7.03 -17.26 9.12
N VAL A 98 -6.99 -17.41 7.81
CA VAL A 98 -7.44 -16.38 6.86
C VAL A 98 -8.46 -16.98 5.91
N LEU A 99 -9.64 -16.39 5.81
CA LEU A 99 -10.65 -16.75 4.83
C LEU A 99 -10.27 -16.22 3.46
N ASP A 100 -10.11 -17.10 2.45
CA ASP A 100 -10.05 -16.70 1.04
C ASP A 100 -11.45 -16.75 0.44
N THR A 101 -12.04 -15.60 0.13
CA THR A 101 -13.41 -15.48 -0.39
C THR A 101 -13.60 -16.23 -1.72
N ARG A 102 -12.56 -16.36 -2.55
CA ARG A 102 -12.64 -17.17 -3.78
C ARG A 102 -12.87 -18.63 -3.48
N LYS A 103 -12.27 -19.16 -2.42
CA LYS A 103 -12.50 -20.54 -1.98
C LYS A 103 -13.87 -20.69 -1.33
N LEU A 104 -14.37 -19.65 -0.63
CA LEU A 104 -15.71 -19.66 -0.05
C LEU A 104 -16.79 -19.95 -1.09
N PHE A 105 -16.70 -19.32 -2.27
CA PHE A 105 -17.66 -19.53 -3.36
C PHE A 105 -17.55 -20.93 -4.00
N ALA A 106 -16.41 -21.59 -3.85
CA ALA A 106 -16.20 -22.95 -4.37
C ALA A 106 -16.68 -24.06 -3.41
N VAL A 107 -17.05 -23.71 -2.16
CA VAL A 107 -17.55 -24.69 -1.17
C VAL A 107 -18.95 -25.11 -1.55
N ALA A 108 -19.14 -26.40 -1.85
CA ALA A 108 -20.44 -26.94 -2.27
C ALA A 108 -21.49 -26.91 -1.12
N GLU A 109 -21.06 -27.25 0.09
CA GLU A 109 -21.89 -27.24 1.28
C GLU A 109 -21.60 -25.99 2.12
N GLN A 110 -22.55 -25.05 2.16
CA GLN A 110 -22.44 -23.77 2.83
C GLN A 110 -22.68 -23.88 4.35
N THR A 111 -21.97 -24.80 5.01
CA THR A 111 -21.89 -24.89 6.46
C THR A 111 -20.61 -24.24 6.97
N LYS A 112 -20.65 -23.70 8.18
CA LYS A 112 -19.46 -23.05 8.77
C LYS A 112 -18.29 -24.03 8.89
N GLU A 113 -18.56 -25.28 9.25
CA GLU A 113 -17.55 -26.33 9.37
C GLU A 113 -16.86 -26.64 8.02
N CYS A 114 -17.63 -26.73 6.94
CA CYS A 114 -17.07 -26.93 5.60
C CYS A 114 -16.26 -25.73 5.14
N VAL A 115 -16.73 -24.51 5.41
CA VAL A 115 -16.01 -23.26 5.10
C VAL A 115 -14.68 -23.20 5.86
N MET A 116 -14.69 -23.47 7.17
CA MET A 116 -13.47 -23.49 8.00
C MET A 116 -12.43 -24.49 7.48
N LYS A 117 -12.86 -25.66 7.00
CA LYS A 117 -11.94 -26.69 6.48
C LYS A 117 -11.42 -26.41 5.08
N THR A 118 -12.20 -25.74 4.23
CA THR A 118 -11.92 -25.67 2.79
C THR A 118 -11.47 -24.27 2.33
N ALA A 119 -12.09 -23.22 2.89
CA ALA A 119 -11.87 -21.85 2.47
C ALA A 119 -10.91 -21.07 3.38
N VAL A 120 -10.68 -21.56 4.60
CA VAL A 120 -9.71 -20.97 5.51
C VAL A 120 -8.33 -21.56 5.24
N VAL A 121 -7.36 -20.68 5.09
CA VAL A 121 -5.95 -21.04 4.91
C VAL A 121 -5.17 -20.68 6.17
N PRO A 122 -4.06 -21.40 6.46
CA PRO A 122 -3.17 -21.03 7.56
C PRO A 122 -2.66 -19.60 7.39
N ALA A 123 -2.62 -18.84 8.48
CA ALA A 123 -2.03 -17.52 8.48
C ALA A 123 -0.51 -17.60 8.27
N PHE A 124 0.02 -16.71 7.45
CA PHE A 124 1.46 -16.53 7.25
C PHE A 124 1.87 -15.27 7.99
N PHE A 125 2.72 -15.41 8.99
CA PHE A 125 3.12 -14.30 9.87
C PHE A 125 4.47 -13.75 9.48
N ILE A 126 4.60 -12.41 9.52
CA ILE A 126 5.84 -11.67 9.28
C ILE A 126 5.99 -10.58 10.35
N PRO A 127 7.22 -10.21 10.76
CA PRO A 127 7.42 -9.08 11.66
C PRO A 127 7.22 -7.74 10.92
N SER A 128 6.74 -6.72 11.61
CA SER A 128 6.52 -5.36 11.08
C SER A 128 7.81 -4.72 10.55
N THR A 129 8.95 -5.05 11.15
CA THR A 129 10.28 -4.57 10.75
C THR A 129 10.90 -5.30 9.56
N ALA A 130 10.24 -6.35 9.02
CA ALA A 130 10.77 -7.09 7.87
C ALA A 130 10.84 -6.20 6.63
N LYS A 131 11.94 -6.30 5.87
CA LYS A 131 12.10 -5.55 4.64
C LYS A 131 11.18 -6.08 3.53
N ALA A 132 10.59 -5.16 2.76
CA ALA A 132 9.62 -5.47 1.69
C ALA A 132 10.16 -6.53 0.71
N ASN A 133 11.42 -6.42 0.32
CA ASN A 133 12.06 -7.39 -0.57
C ASN A 133 12.13 -8.80 0.04
N ASP A 134 12.47 -8.91 1.33
CA ASP A 134 12.53 -10.20 2.04
C ASP A 134 11.13 -10.79 2.21
N VAL A 135 10.15 -9.95 2.52
CA VAL A 135 8.72 -10.34 2.60
C VAL A 135 8.25 -10.86 1.25
N PHE A 136 8.49 -10.13 0.17
CA PHE A 136 8.13 -10.53 -1.19
C PHE A 136 8.69 -11.90 -1.56
N HIS A 137 9.99 -12.11 -1.31
CA HIS A 137 10.66 -13.38 -1.59
C HIS A 137 10.13 -14.52 -0.72
N SER A 138 9.88 -14.28 0.56
CA SER A 138 9.38 -15.30 1.49
C SER A 138 7.94 -15.71 1.15
N MET A 139 7.06 -14.75 0.88
CA MET A 139 5.68 -15.00 0.45
C MET A 139 5.64 -15.78 -0.87
N ARG A 140 6.44 -15.36 -1.86
CA ARG A 140 6.54 -16.06 -3.14
C ARG A 140 7.04 -17.49 -2.98
N LYS A 141 8.06 -17.73 -2.16
CA LYS A 141 8.61 -19.07 -1.89
C LYS A 141 7.61 -19.95 -1.17
N ALA A 142 6.83 -19.38 -0.25
CA ALA A 142 5.78 -20.10 0.49
C ALA A 142 4.48 -20.26 -0.33
N GLY A 143 4.36 -19.64 -1.50
CA GLY A 143 3.12 -19.62 -2.30
C GLY A 143 1.97 -18.89 -1.62
N GLN A 144 2.29 -17.92 -0.75
CA GLN A 144 1.31 -17.13 -0.01
C GLN A 144 1.07 -15.80 -0.72
N SER A 145 -0.18 -15.36 -0.77
CA SER A 145 -0.57 -14.05 -1.31
C SER A 145 -1.02 -13.07 -0.24
N TYR A 146 -0.95 -13.46 1.02
CA TYR A 146 -1.43 -12.72 2.18
C TYR A 146 -0.55 -13.03 3.39
N ALA A 147 -0.23 -12.01 4.18
CA ALA A 147 0.52 -12.14 5.42
C ALA A 147 -0.14 -11.32 6.55
N ILE A 148 -0.06 -11.83 7.77
CA ILE A 148 -0.36 -11.11 9.01
C ILE A 148 0.94 -10.47 9.47
N VAL A 149 0.92 -9.17 9.72
CA VAL A 149 2.05 -8.43 10.24
C VAL A 149 1.96 -8.39 11.76
N LEU A 150 3.06 -8.74 12.43
CA LEU A 150 3.15 -8.77 13.88
C LEU A 150 4.04 -7.65 14.40
N ASP A 151 3.61 -7.03 15.49
CA ASP A 151 4.41 -6.10 16.29
C ASP A 151 5.49 -6.82 17.12
N GLU A 152 6.32 -6.06 17.87
CA GLU A 152 7.41 -6.59 18.70
C GLU A 152 6.91 -7.45 19.87
N PHE A 153 5.63 -7.36 20.20
CA PHE A 153 5.01 -8.10 21.31
C PHE A 153 4.26 -9.34 20.81
N GLY A 154 4.23 -9.57 19.50
CA GLY A 154 3.51 -10.66 18.87
C GLY A 154 2.02 -10.39 18.66
N GLY A 155 1.58 -9.14 18.86
CA GLY A 155 0.23 -8.70 18.52
C GLY A 155 0.06 -8.48 17.02
N THR A 156 -1.17 -8.51 16.54
CA THR A 156 -1.50 -8.21 15.13
C THR A 156 -1.43 -6.70 14.91
N ASP A 157 -0.51 -6.27 14.07
CA ASP A 157 -0.30 -4.88 13.71
C ASP A 157 -1.02 -4.50 12.42
N GLY A 158 -1.09 -5.44 11.48
CA GLY A 158 -1.75 -5.23 10.21
C GLY A 158 -1.79 -6.48 9.33
N VAL A 159 -2.10 -6.26 8.08
CA VAL A 159 -2.03 -7.27 7.02
C VAL A 159 -1.33 -6.71 5.80
N LEU A 160 -0.73 -7.60 5.03
CA LEU A 160 -0.02 -7.24 3.82
C LEU A 160 -0.32 -8.29 2.76
N THR A 161 -0.61 -7.86 1.55
CA THR A 161 -0.83 -8.75 0.41
C THR A 161 0.32 -8.68 -0.58
N MET A 162 0.41 -9.69 -1.45
CA MET A 162 1.35 -9.65 -2.57
C MET A 162 1.04 -8.50 -3.53
N LEU A 163 -0.23 -8.08 -3.60
CA LEU A 163 -0.66 -6.93 -4.42
C LEU A 163 -0.09 -5.63 -3.89
N ASP A 164 -0.19 -5.39 -2.57
CA ASP A 164 0.34 -4.18 -1.92
C ASP A 164 1.85 -4.02 -2.19
N LEU A 165 2.59 -5.15 -2.12
CA LEU A 165 4.02 -5.16 -2.46
C LEU A 165 4.29 -4.83 -3.93
N MET A 166 3.43 -5.31 -4.84
CA MET A 166 3.58 -5.02 -6.27
C MET A 166 3.19 -3.58 -6.60
N GLU A 167 2.18 -3.03 -5.95
CA GLU A 167 1.78 -1.63 -6.12
C GLU A 167 2.89 -0.66 -5.72
N ARG A 168 3.67 -1.01 -4.72
CA ARG A 168 4.86 -0.22 -4.35
C ARG A 168 5.96 -0.25 -5.42
N LEU A 169 6.01 -1.28 -6.28
CA LEU A 169 6.99 -1.36 -7.36
C LEU A 169 6.53 -0.68 -8.64
N VAL A 170 5.26 -0.88 -9.01
CA VAL A 170 4.71 -0.45 -10.32
C VAL A 170 3.88 0.83 -10.24
N GLY A 171 3.60 1.35 -9.04
CA GLY A 171 2.59 2.39 -8.85
C GLY A 171 1.20 1.78 -8.67
N SER A 172 0.20 2.62 -8.46
CA SER A 172 -1.19 2.18 -8.27
C SER A 172 -1.66 1.32 -9.45
N LEU A 173 -2.21 0.13 -9.15
CA LEU A 173 -2.79 -0.77 -10.16
C LEU A 173 -4.30 -0.51 -10.38
N ASP A 174 -4.88 0.38 -9.62
CA ASP A 174 -6.32 0.64 -9.62
C ASP A 174 -6.59 2.04 -10.20
N GLU A 175 -6.61 2.14 -11.54
CA GLU A 175 -7.03 3.38 -12.24
C GLU A 175 -8.42 3.87 -11.78
N ALA A 176 -9.26 2.95 -11.26
CA ALA A 176 -10.58 3.28 -10.73
C ALA A 176 -10.49 3.85 -9.29
N ALA A 177 -9.52 3.44 -8.47
CA ALA A 177 -9.26 4.04 -7.17
C ALA A 177 -8.72 5.46 -7.34
N ASP A 178 -7.79 5.63 -8.26
CA ASP A 178 -7.26 6.93 -8.65
C ASP A 178 -8.34 7.89 -9.15
N ALA A 179 -9.28 7.42 -9.96
CA ALA A 179 -10.42 8.20 -10.42
C ALA A 179 -11.44 8.52 -9.30
N SER A 180 -11.45 7.74 -8.21
CA SER A 180 -12.35 7.95 -7.06
C SER A 180 -11.81 8.97 -6.06
N GLU A 181 -10.50 9.18 -6.01
CA GLU A 181 -9.87 10.10 -5.07
C GLU A 181 -10.12 11.57 -5.42
N LEU A 182 -10.33 11.89 -6.68
CA LEU A 182 -10.63 13.22 -7.15
C LEU A 182 -11.73 13.19 -8.21
N GLN A 183 -12.92 13.65 -7.84
CA GLN A 183 -14.11 13.67 -8.71
C GLN A 183 -14.59 15.10 -8.91
N GLU A 184 -14.80 15.48 -10.17
CA GLU A 184 -15.43 16.75 -10.51
C GLU A 184 -16.91 16.54 -10.84
N GLU A 185 -17.79 17.25 -10.13
CA GLU A 185 -19.22 17.25 -10.38
C GLU A 185 -19.75 18.69 -10.36
N ASN A 186 -20.13 19.21 -11.53
CA ASN A 186 -20.68 20.57 -11.69
C ASN A 186 -19.75 21.71 -11.20
N GLY A 187 -18.43 21.58 -11.38
CA GLY A 187 -17.45 22.58 -10.94
C GLY A 187 -17.12 22.49 -9.43
N ILE A 188 -17.59 21.44 -8.77
CA ILE A 188 -17.23 21.10 -7.40
C ILE A 188 -16.32 19.88 -7.45
N TYR A 189 -15.16 20.00 -6.84
CA TYR A 189 -14.22 18.90 -6.72
C TYR A 189 -14.42 18.18 -5.39
N ARG A 190 -14.62 16.88 -5.45
CA ARG A 190 -14.64 16.01 -4.27
C ARG A 190 -13.31 15.30 -4.22
N ILE A 191 -12.54 15.55 -3.16
CA ILE A 191 -11.18 15.07 -3.00
C ILE A 191 -11.11 14.19 -1.77
N ALA A 192 -10.53 13.00 -1.89
CA ALA A 192 -10.27 12.14 -0.75
C ALA A 192 -9.13 12.72 0.10
N GLY A 193 -9.17 12.52 1.42
CA GLY A 193 -8.14 13.07 2.31
C GLY A 193 -6.75 12.47 2.12
N ASN A 194 -6.66 11.27 1.54
CA ASN A 194 -5.42 10.59 1.17
C ASN A 194 -4.91 10.93 -0.25
N CYS A 195 -5.64 11.74 -1.01
CA CYS A 195 -5.21 12.21 -2.34
C CYS A 195 -3.89 12.97 -2.23
N GLU A 196 -2.93 12.64 -3.08
CA GLU A 196 -1.62 13.29 -3.12
C GLU A 196 -1.75 14.75 -3.53
N LEU A 197 -0.97 15.63 -2.88
CA LEU A 197 -1.04 17.08 -3.14
C LEU A 197 -0.64 17.43 -4.57
N GLU A 198 0.39 16.82 -5.12
CA GLU A 198 0.84 17.06 -6.49
C GLU A 198 -0.29 16.80 -7.49
N ARG A 199 -1.01 15.71 -7.33
CA ARG A 199 -2.16 15.37 -8.16
C ARG A 199 -3.31 16.36 -8.00
N MET A 200 -3.56 16.82 -6.76
CA MET A 200 -4.56 17.86 -6.50
C MET A 200 -4.18 19.17 -7.19
N GLU A 201 -2.92 19.61 -7.10
CA GLU A 201 -2.40 20.80 -7.77
C GLU A 201 -2.53 20.74 -9.28
N GLU A 202 -2.16 19.63 -9.89
CA GLU A 202 -2.28 19.41 -11.33
C GLU A 202 -3.73 19.46 -11.81
N THR A 203 -4.63 18.77 -11.13
CA THR A 203 -6.04 18.67 -11.53
C THR A 203 -6.77 20.01 -11.33
N LEU A 204 -6.54 20.67 -10.21
CA LEU A 204 -7.15 21.96 -9.89
C LEU A 204 -6.43 23.14 -10.58
N ARG A 205 -5.26 22.89 -11.19
CA ARG A 205 -4.38 23.90 -11.80
C ARG A 205 -4.06 25.03 -10.86
N MET A 206 -3.78 24.69 -9.60
CA MET A 206 -3.45 25.62 -8.54
C MET A 206 -2.04 25.30 -8.02
N GLN A 207 -1.41 26.30 -7.42
CA GLN A 207 -0.17 26.12 -6.67
C GLN A 207 -0.47 26.33 -5.20
N LEU A 208 -0.17 25.33 -4.40
CA LEU A 208 -0.26 25.41 -2.95
C LEU A 208 1.00 26.09 -2.37
N PRO A 209 0.90 26.73 -1.19
CA PRO A 209 2.07 27.17 -0.46
C PRO A 209 3.00 26.02 -0.12
N GLU A 210 4.27 26.32 0.13
CA GLU A 210 5.22 25.33 0.66
C GLU A 210 4.65 24.67 1.92
N THR A 211 4.60 23.34 1.92
CA THR A 211 4.04 22.51 2.99
C THR A 211 4.86 21.24 3.13
N ASP A 212 4.93 20.68 4.34
CA ASP A 212 5.52 19.37 4.60
C ASP A 212 4.50 18.23 4.41
N ALA A 213 3.23 18.58 4.17
CA ALA A 213 2.18 17.59 3.94
C ALA A 213 2.30 16.96 2.55
N THR A 214 2.06 15.68 2.46
CA THR A 214 2.06 14.92 1.19
C THR A 214 0.65 14.65 0.66
N THR A 215 -0.40 14.83 1.49
CA THR A 215 -1.79 14.54 1.15
C THR A 215 -2.70 15.73 1.39
N ALA A 216 -3.83 15.79 0.68
CA ALA A 216 -4.86 16.82 0.82
C ALA A 216 -5.37 16.94 2.27
N GLY A 217 -5.62 15.83 2.93
CA GLY A 217 -6.03 15.80 4.34
C GLY A 217 -4.95 16.33 5.28
N GLY A 218 -3.70 15.92 5.07
CA GLY A 218 -2.53 16.40 5.83
C GLY A 218 -2.37 17.92 5.69
N TRP A 219 -2.49 18.44 4.48
CA TRP A 219 -2.42 19.87 4.22
C TRP A 219 -3.53 20.68 4.93
N ILE A 220 -4.77 20.18 4.89
CA ILE A 220 -5.89 20.81 5.61
C ILE A 220 -5.64 20.83 7.12
N VAL A 221 -5.14 19.72 7.68
CA VAL A 221 -4.81 19.62 9.11
C VAL A 221 -3.68 20.58 9.48
N GLU A 222 -2.66 20.72 8.64
CA GLU A 222 -1.56 21.68 8.82
C GLU A 222 -2.08 23.13 8.82
N GLN A 223 -2.93 23.50 7.85
CA GLN A 223 -3.51 24.84 7.77
C GLN A 223 -4.41 25.19 8.97
N LEU A 224 -5.10 24.19 9.53
CA LEU A 224 -6.00 24.37 10.67
C LEU A 224 -5.30 24.24 12.03
N GLY A 225 -4.17 23.56 12.09
CA GLY A 225 -3.55 23.11 13.35
C GLY A 225 -4.37 22.08 14.14
N ARG A 226 -5.41 21.49 13.52
CA ARG A 226 -6.28 20.47 14.12
C ARG A 226 -7.03 19.67 13.05
N ILE A 227 -7.57 18.54 13.42
CA ILE A 227 -8.47 17.77 12.55
C ILE A 227 -9.80 18.53 12.36
N PRO A 228 -10.27 18.74 11.11
CA PRO A 228 -11.55 19.40 10.85
C PRO A 228 -12.74 18.56 11.31
N HIS A 229 -13.86 19.22 11.61
CA HIS A 229 -15.12 18.56 11.91
C HIS A 229 -15.94 18.34 10.64
N THR A 230 -16.76 17.28 10.63
CA THR A 230 -17.67 17.01 9.53
C THR A 230 -18.62 18.20 9.26
N GLY A 231 -18.67 18.65 8.01
CA GLY A 231 -19.49 19.80 7.59
C GLY A 231 -18.85 21.16 7.85
N GLU A 232 -17.61 21.19 8.30
CA GLU A 232 -16.85 22.45 8.46
C GLU A 232 -16.48 23.02 7.09
N THR A 233 -16.62 24.32 6.93
CA THR A 233 -16.28 25.03 5.71
C THR A 233 -15.09 25.95 5.96
N LEU A 234 -14.11 25.86 5.08
CA LEU A 234 -12.88 26.63 5.16
C LEU A 234 -12.68 27.43 3.88
N LEU A 235 -12.18 28.66 4.03
CA LEU A 235 -11.74 29.48 2.91
C LEU A 235 -10.22 29.52 2.92
N LEU A 236 -9.63 28.76 2.01
CA LEU A 236 -8.17 28.68 1.86
C LEU A 236 -7.78 29.22 0.48
N HIS A 237 -6.95 30.27 0.45
CA HIS A 237 -6.39 30.86 -0.78
C HIS A 237 -7.44 31.17 -1.88
N GLY A 238 -8.68 31.49 -1.50
CA GLY A 238 -9.76 31.80 -2.44
C GLY A 238 -10.59 30.61 -2.90
N TYR A 239 -10.32 29.43 -2.40
CA TYR A 239 -11.11 28.21 -2.59
C TYR A 239 -11.93 27.92 -1.32
N GLN A 240 -13.15 27.35 -1.53
CA GLN A 240 -14.08 26.98 -0.44
C GLN A 240 -14.29 25.47 -0.41
#